data_a03e013447e5ee916ec7ec0c72b9decb
#
_entry.id   a03e013447e5ee916ec7ec0c72b9decb
#
_cell.length_a   1.000
_cell.length_b   1.000
_cell.length_c   1.000
_cell.angle_alpha   90.00
_cell.angle_beta   90.00
_cell.angle_gamma   90.00
#
_symmetry.space_group_name_H-M   'P 1'
#
loop_
_entity.id
_entity.type
_entity.pdbx_description
1 polymer ?
#
loop_
_entity_poly.entity_id
_entity_poly.type
_entity_poly.pdbx_seq_one_letter_code
_entity_poly.pdbx_strand_id
1 'polypeptide(L)'
;FNGKSANVPVEVSGMNAVFHPNYVRDVMPILSKLGCNQGTCHGSKDGKNGFKLSLRGYDPIYDVLAFTDELASRRANVASPEHSLMLLKASGSVPHEGGQLTVPGELYYETLKAWISQGAKLDLKTPRVTSIEIFPKNPVLERIGNRQQMRVIARYADGYVRDVTAESFVDSGNGDVIEADKTGLMTSLRRGEAAILARFEGAYAATTITVMGDRTGFAWKEPEKWNKIDELVTRKWERMKIEPSGVCSDEDFLRRVHLDLTGLPPKAEEVRAFVADTRDTRTKRNEVIDKLIGNPDFVDHWSNKWADMLQVNSKFLGNEGVTNLRAWIKQQVADNTPYDRMAYRIITASGSNKDTPAAAYFKTVRTPEELVENTTHLFLATRFNCNKCHDHPFEKWTMDQYYETASYFAQVELKTDPASAGKTIGGTAVEGAKPLYEIVADKTAGEMNHLRTNAPVAPQAPFDADLVTKTAPSRREQFATWMTSPDNDYFAMSY
;
A
#
# COMPACT_ATOMS: atom_id res chain seq x y z
N PHE A 1 6.09 25.24 -32.38
CA PHE A 1 6.32 25.95 -31.14
C PHE A 1 7.33 27.09 -31.41
N ASN A 2 6.95 28.32 -31.17
CA ASN A 2 7.77 29.52 -31.47
C ASN A 2 8.28 29.58 -32.92
N GLY A 3 7.46 29.16 -33.90
CA GLY A 3 7.81 29.17 -35.32
C GLY A 3 8.87 28.12 -35.73
N LYS A 4 9.26 27.23 -34.83
CA LYS A 4 10.16 26.10 -35.12
C LYS A 4 9.32 24.84 -35.36
N SER A 5 9.63 24.13 -36.47
CA SER A 5 9.11 22.79 -36.76
C SER A 5 10.19 21.74 -36.59
N ALA A 6 9.81 20.56 -36.12
CA ALA A 6 10.66 19.38 -36.13
C ALA A 6 9.91 18.25 -36.85
N ASN A 7 10.60 17.59 -37.78
CA ASN A 7 10.07 16.44 -38.48
C ASN A 7 10.70 15.18 -37.88
N VAL A 8 9.87 14.25 -37.43
CA VAL A 8 10.31 12.94 -36.97
C VAL A 8 9.80 11.92 -37.99
N PRO A 9 10.68 11.16 -38.66
CA PRO A 9 10.24 10.09 -39.52
C PRO A 9 9.60 8.98 -38.68
N VAL A 10 8.43 8.52 -39.11
CA VAL A 10 7.74 7.39 -38.48
C VAL A 10 7.63 6.29 -39.53
N GLU A 11 8.24 5.15 -39.24
CA GLU A 11 8.10 3.93 -40.05
C GLU A 11 6.99 3.06 -39.45
N VAL A 12 5.98 2.72 -40.25
CA VAL A 12 4.88 1.86 -39.83
C VAL A 12 4.99 0.54 -40.56
N SER A 13 5.16 -0.55 -39.82
CA SER A 13 5.22 -1.92 -40.34
C SER A 13 3.99 -2.75 -39.89
N GLY A 14 3.73 -3.86 -40.58
CA GLY A 14 2.68 -4.80 -40.17
C GLY A 14 1.23 -4.34 -40.45
N MET A 15 1.01 -3.29 -41.24
CA MET A 15 -0.32 -2.76 -41.53
C MET A 15 -1.34 -3.78 -42.07
N ASN A 16 -0.85 -4.84 -42.74
CA ASN A 16 -1.69 -5.92 -43.30
C ASN A 16 -1.64 -7.20 -42.46
N ALA A 17 -0.99 -7.18 -41.28
CA ALA A 17 -0.95 -8.33 -40.40
C ALA A 17 -2.31 -8.53 -39.74
N VAL A 18 -2.80 -9.78 -39.71
CA VAL A 18 -4.02 -10.09 -38.98
C VAL A 18 -3.74 -9.96 -37.49
N PHE A 19 -4.51 -9.15 -36.80
CA PHE A 19 -4.39 -8.97 -35.36
C PHE A 19 -4.98 -10.19 -34.64
N HIS A 20 -4.17 -10.81 -33.79
CA HIS A 20 -4.55 -11.94 -32.95
C HIS A 20 -4.57 -11.49 -31.49
N PRO A 21 -5.73 -11.05 -30.96
CA PRO A 21 -5.80 -10.58 -29.57
C PRO A 21 -5.57 -11.74 -28.60
N ASN A 22 -4.70 -11.48 -27.62
CA ASN A 22 -4.47 -12.37 -26.50
C ASN A 22 -5.36 -11.97 -25.32
N TYR A 23 -5.92 -12.95 -24.60
CA TYR A 23 -6.80 -12.63 -23.47
C TYR A 23 -6.10 -11.78 -22.41
N VAL A 24 -4.92 -12.20 -21.97
CA VAL A 24 -4.20 -11.53 -20.89
C VAL A 24 -3.72 -10.14 -21.28
N ARG A 25 -3.13 -10.03 -22.48
CA ARG A 25 -2.49 -8.79 -22.93
C ARG A 25 -3.46 -7.76 -23.52
N ASP A 26 -4.53 -8.22 -24.17
CA ASP A 26 -5.38 -7.33 -24.96
C ASP A 26 -6.84 -7.28 -24.44
N VAL A 27 -7.44 -8.43 -24.07
CA VAL A 27 -8.86 -8.51 -23.66
C VAL A 27 -9.06 -8.12 -22.20
N MET A 28 -8.29 -8.70 -21.30
CA MET A 28 -8.41 -8.46 -19.85
C MET A 28 -8.22 -6.96 -19.48
N PRO A 29 -7.23 -6.22 -20.04
CA PRO A 29 -7.10 -4.79 -19.78
C PRO A 29 -8.32 -3.99 -20.27
N ILE A 30 -8.89 -4.34 -21.42
CA ILE A 30 -10.12 -3.71 -21.95
C ILE A 30 -11.29 -3.97 -21.01
N LEU A 31 -11.51 -5.21 -20.55
CA LEU A 31 -12.57 -5.52 -19.59
C LEU A 31 -12.41 -4.72 -18.29
N SER A 32 -11.18 -4.55 -17.83
CA SER A 32 -10.87 -3.74 -16.66
C SER A 32 -11.17 -2.27 -16.91
N LYS A 33 -10.73 -1.72 -18.06
CA LYS A 33 -10.95 -0.32 -18.44
C LYS A 33 -12.42 0.02 -18.62
N LEU A 34 -13.19 -0.89 -19.20
CA LEU A 34 -14.65 -0.77 -19.34
C LEU A 34 -15.40 -0.95 -18.02
N GLY A 35 -14.72 -1.40 -16.96
CA GLY A 35 -15.29 -1.59 -15.63
C GLY A 35 -16.01 -2.92 -15.42
N CYS A 36 -15.96 -3.84 -16.39
CA CYS A 36 -16.68 -5.12 -16.33
C CYS A 36 -16.32 -5.94 -15.07
N ASN A 37 -15.04 -5.97 -14.71
CA ASN A 37 -14.51 -6.73 -13.57
C ASN A 37 -14.23 -5.87 -12.32
N GLN A 38 -14.90 -4.71 -12.20
CA GLN A 38 -14.84 -3.90 -10.97
C GLN A 38 -15.69 -4.50 -9.86
N GLY A 39 -15.38 -4.13 -8.60
CA GLY A 39 -16.09 -4.62 -7.41
C GLY A 39 -17.55 -4.20 -7.29
N THR A 40 -17.99 -3.20 -8.03
CA THR A 40 -19.39 -2.78 -8.16
C THR A 40 -20.13 -3.49 -9.30
N CYS A 41 -19.39 -4.18 -10.17
CA CYS A 41 -19.89 -4.91 -11.33
C CYS A 41 -19.65 -6.42 -11.19
N HIS A 42 -19.20 -7.11 -12.24
CA HIS A 42 -19.01 -8.56 -12.23
C HIS A 42 -17.81 -9.03 -11.39
N GLY A 43 -16.91 -8.12 -10.97
CA GLY A 43 -15.81 -8.40 -10.03
C GLY A 43 -16.23 -8.38 -8.54
N SER A 44 -17.52 -8.20 -8.21
CA SER A 44 -18.02 -8.31 -6.84
C SER A 44 -17.94 -9.74 -6.32
N LYS A 45 -18.06 -9.94 -4.98
CA LYS A 45 -17.97 -11.25 -4.33
C LYS A 45 -18.84 -12.32 -5.01
N ASP A 46 -20.07 -11.97 -5.37
CA ASP A 46 -21.06 -12.88 -5.95
C ASP A 46 -21.32 -12.60 -7.45
N GLY A 47 -20.61 -11.66 -8.05
CA GLY A 47 -20.86 -11.19 -9.41
C GLY A 47 -22.19 -10.43 -9.55
N LYS A 48 -22.74 -10.41 -10.76
CA LYS A 48 -24.06 -9.81 -11.07
C LYS A 48 -24.85 -10.74 -11.97
N ASN A 49 -26.09 -11.04 -11.58
CA ASN A 49 -27.03 -11.84 -12.38
C ASN A 49 -26.44 -13.18 -12.85
N GLY A 50 -25.73 -13.90 -11.97
CA GLY A 50 -25.11 -15.19 -12.27
C GLY A 50 -23.88 -15.11 -13.19
N PHE A 51 -23.32 -13.92 -13.40
CA PHE A 51 -22.04 -13.73 -14.07
C PHE A 51 -21.04 -13.07 -13.15
N LYS A 52 -19.92 -13.74 -12.91
CA LYS A 52 -18.82 -13.28 -12.08
C LYS A 52 -17.53 -13.29 -12.86
N LEU A 53 -16.69 -12.28 -12.63
CA LEU A 53 -15.31 -12.20 -13.07
C LEU A 53 -14.40 -12.03 -11.86
N SER A 54 -13.15 -12.35 -12.02
CA SER A 54 -12.14 -12.03 -11.01
C SER A 54 -11.97 -10.51 -10.90
N LEU A 55 -11.83 -10.00 -9.67
CA LEU A 55 -11.69 -8.57 -9.46
C LEU A 55 -10.45 -8.04 -10.20
N ARG A 56 -10.68 -7.18 -11.19
CA ARG A 56 -9.63 -6.58 -12.02
C ARG A 56 -8.77 -7.58 -12.82
N GLY A 57 -9.28 -8.79 -13.06
CA GLY A 57 -8.62 -9.78 -13.90
C GLY A 57 -7.45 -10.50 -13.22
N TYR A 58 -7.43 -10.62 -11.88
CA TYR A 58 -6.34 -11.30 -11.18
C TYR A 58 -6.28 -12.81 -11.48
N ASP A 59 -7.39 -13.41 -11.91
CA ASP A 59 -7.47 -14.83 -12.26
C ASP A 59 -7.98 -15.02 -13.70
N PRO A 60 -7.08 -14.96 -14.70
CA PRO A 60 -7.47 -15.09 -16.11
C PRO A 60 -8.03 -16.46 -16.48
N ILE A 61 -7.69 -17.53 -15.73
CA ILE A 61 -8.26 -18.86 -15.97
C ILE A 61 -9.74 -18.83 -15.60
N TYR A 62 -10.06 -18.37 -14.41
CA TYR A 62 -11.43 -18.23 -13.95
C TYR A 62 -12.26 -17.36 -14.92
N ASP A 63 -11.71 -16.22 -15.33
CA ASP A 63 -12.41 -15.28 -16.19
C ASP A 63 -12.75 -15.86 -17.58
N VAL A 64 -11.79 -16.58 -18.22
CA VAL A 64 -12.04 -17.20 -19.52
C VAL A 64 -13.08 -18.32 -19.40
N LEU A 65 -13.00 -19.15 -18.37
CA LEU A 65 -14.01 -20.19 -18.10
C LEU A 65 -15.40 -19.60 -17.87
N ALA A 66 -15.48 -18.46 -17.19
CA ALA A 66 -16.75 -17.75 -17.00
C ALA A 66 -17.36 -17.24 -18.31
N PHE A 67 -16.56 -16.95 -19.35
CA PHE A 67 -17.04 -16.58 -20.68
C PHE A 67 -17.36 -17.77 -21.58
N THR A 68 -16.56 -18.85 -21.48
CA THR A 68 -16.59 -19.93 -22.47
C THR A 68 -17.36 -21.15 -22.00
N ASP A 69 -17.16 -21.60 -20.75
CA ASP A 69 -17.69 -22.86 -20.24
C ASP A 69 -19.01 -22.68 -19.51
N GLU A 70 -19.13 -21.62 -18.72
CA GLU A 70 -20.40 -21.28 -18.09
C GLU A 70 -21.38 -20.74 -19.13
N LEU A 71 -22.48 -21.44 -19.36
CA LEU A 71 -23.45 -21.10 -20.42
C LEU A 71 -22.76 -21.03 -21.79
N ALA A 72 -22.12 -22.10 -22.18
CA ALA A 72 -21.35 -22.23 -23.42
C ALA A 72 -22.09 -21.62 -24.65
N SER A 73 -21.35 -20.89 -25.47
CA SER A 73 -21.81 -20.15 -26.65
C SER A 73 -22.79 -19.00 -26.39
N ARG A 74 -23.12 -18.67 -25.14
CA ARG A 74 -24.00 -17.53 -24.83
C ARG A 74 -23.21 -16.26 -24.55
N ARG A 75 -22.21 -16.32 -23.66
CA ARG A 75 -21.41 -15.15 -23.29
C ARG A 75 -20.36 -14.85 -24.33
N ALA A 76 -19.69 -15.87 -24.86
CA ALA A 76 -18.78 -15.81 -26.00
C ALA A 76 -19.25 -16.82 -27.08
N ASN A 77 -19.84 -16.33 -28.15
CA ASN A 77 -20.35 -17.13 -29.27
C ASN A 77 -19.34 -17.12 -30.42
N VAL A 78 -18.52 -18.13 -30.51
CA VAL A 78 -17.47 -18.22 -31.55
C VAL A 78 -18.05 -18.31 -32.95
N ALA A 79 -19.23 -18.96 -33.12
CA ALA A 79 -19.89 -19.12 -34.42
C ALA A 79 -20.51 -17.80 -34.93
N SER A 80 -20.90 -16.91 -34.03
CA SER A 80 -21.49 -15.61 -34.35
C SER A 80 -21.07 -14.57 -33.31
N PRO A 81 -19.84 -14.07 -33.39
CA PRO A 81 -19.23 -13.24 -32.33
C PRO A 81 -20.06 -12.02 -31.95
N GLU A 82 -20.68 -11.33 -32.90
CA GLU A 82 -21.52 -10.17 -32.67
C GLU A 82 -22.80 -10.45 -31.86
N HIS A 83 -23.22 -11.73 -31.79
CA HIS A 83 -24.33 -12.18 -30.96
C HIS A 83 -23.89 -12.70 -29.58
N SER A 84 -22.62 -12.55 -29.24
CA SER A 84 -22.12 -12.84 -27.88
C SER A 84 -22.75 -11.87 -26.87
N LEU A 85 -23.28 -12.42 -25.77
CA LEU A 85 -23.90 -11.61 -24.72
C LEU A 85 -22.91 -10.58 -24.14
N MET A 86 -21.63 -10.88 -24.10
CA MET A 86 -20.54 -9.98 -23.73
C MET A 86 -20.58 -8.70 -24.60
N LEU A 87 -20.66 -8.83 -25.93
CA LEU A 87 -20.70 -7.68 -26.85
C LEU A 87 -22.06 -6.99 -26.85
N LEU A 88 -23.16 -7.75 -26.83
CA LEU A 88 -24.52 -7.19 -26.77
C LEU A 88 -24.74 -6.36 -25.52
N LYS A 89 -24.24 -6.79 -24.36
CA LYS A 89 -24.31 -6.04 -23.11
C LYS A 89 -23.41 -4.81 -23.14
N ALA A 90 -22.16 -4.96 -23.58
CA ALA A 90 -21.20 -3.86 -23.64
C ALA A 90 -21.61 -2.77 -24.64
N SER A 91 -22.27 -3.13 -25.75
CA SER A 91 -22.77 -2.17 -26.76
C SER A 91 -24.11 -1.56 -26.41
N GLY A 92 -24.79 -2.00 -25.36
CA GLY A 92 -26.14 -1.55 -25.04
C GLY A 92 -27.21 -2.09 -25.98
N SER A 93 -26.89 -3.06 -26.87
CA SER A 93 -27.84 -3.71 -27.75
C SER A 93 -28.91 -4.54 -27.02
N VAL A 94 -28.63 -4.91 -25.81
CA VAL A 94 -29.58 -5.48 -24.83
C VAL A 94 -29.47 -4.73 -23.49
N PRO A 95 -30.54 -4.70 -22.66
CA PRO A 95 -30.51 -3.97 -21.40
C PRO A 95 -29.31 -4.37 -20.50
N HIS A 96 -28.56 -3.38 -20.05
CA HIS A 96 -27.38 -3.54 -19.20
C HIS A 96 -27.32 -2.42 -18.16
N GLU A 97 -27.26 -2.78 -16.87
CA GLU A 97 -27.19 -1.82 -15.77
C GLU A 97 -25.95 -0.91 -15.87
N GLY A 98 -24.83 -1.45 -16.39
CA GLY A 98 -23.61 -0.70 -16.65
C GLY A 98 -23.68 0.28 -17.82
N GLY A 99 -24.82 0.35 -18.54
CA GLY A 99 -25.00 1.21 -19.71
C GLY A 99 -24.22 0.71 -20.93
N GLN A 100 -24.09 1.62 -21.91
CA GLN A 100 -23.29 1.41 -23.11
C GLN A 100 -21.83 1.77 -22.83
N LEU A 101 -20.92 0.83 -23.03
CA LEU A 101 -19.50 0.94 -22.70
C LEU A 101 -18.61 1.07 -23.94
N THR A 102 -19.04 0.49 -25.07
CA THR A 102 -18.36 0.52 -26.37
C THR A 102 -19.38 0.27 -27.49
N VAL A 103 -19.02 0.57 -28.73
CA VAL A 103 -19.90 0.37 -29.89
C VAL A 103 -19.14 -0.32 -31.02
N PRO A 104 -19.86 -0.98 -31.97
CA PRO A 104 -19.25 -1.53 -33.18
C PRO A 104 -18.39 -0.49 -33.91
N GLY A 105 -17.22 -0.88 -34.36
CA GLY A 105 -16.22 -0.01 -34.99
C GLY A 105 -15.23 0.65 -34.05
N GLU A 106 -15.46 0.65 -32.75
CA GLU A 106 -14.47 1.11 -31.78
C GLU A 106 -13.43 0.04 -31.46
N LEU A 107 -12.21 0.47 -31.15
CA LEU A 107 -11.07 -0.41 -30.87
C LEU A 107 -11.41 -1.52 -29.86
N TYR A 108 -12.06 -1.17 -28.76
CA TYR A 108 -12.38 -2.15 -27.71
C TYR A 108 -13.40 -3.18 -28.19
N TYR A 109 -14.45 -2.74 -28.87
CA TYR A 109 -15.45 -3.66 -29.45
C TYR A 109 -14.81 -4.63 -30.43
N GLU A 110 -14.01 -4.12 -31.37
CA GLU A 110 -13.40 -4.93 -32.42
C GLU A 110 -12.35 -5.89 -31.86
N THR A 111 -11.60 -5.50 -30.83
CA THR A 111 -10.65 -6.37 -30.15
C THR A 111 -11.37 -7.54 -29.45
N LEU A 112 -12.45 -7.25 -28.70
CA LEU A 112 -13.24 -8.29 -28.04
C LEU A 112 -13.88 -9.23 -29.06
N LYS A 113 -14.44 -8.69 -30.15
CA LYS A 113 -15.03 -9.46 -31.25
C LYS A 113 -13.99 -10.36 -31.94
N ALA A 114 -12.81 -9.83 -32.22
CA ALA A 114 -11.70 -10.58 -32.83
C ALA A 114 -11.25 -11.75 -31.94
N TRP A 115 -11.14 -11.54 -30.61
CA TRP A 115 -10.80 -12.59 -29.66
C TRP A 115 -11.86 -13.71 -29.67
N ILE A 116 -13.13 -13.36 -29.63
CA ILE A 116 -14.22 -14.34 -29.68
C ILE A 116 -14.18 -15.11 -31.00
N SER A 117 -14.05 -14.42 -32.14
CA SER A 117 -14.04 -15.04 -33.49
C SER A 117 -12.88 -16.03 -33.69
N GLN A 118 -11.77 -15.82 -32.96
CA GLN A 118 -10.59 -16.69 -32.97
C GLN A 118 -10.64 -17.81 -31.94
N GLY A 119 -11.80 -18.05 -31.32
CA GLY A 119 -12.06 -19.17 -30.44
C GLY A 119 -12.02 -18.86 -28.95
N ALA A 120 -11.98 -17.59 -28.55
CA ALA A 120 -11.98 -17.12 -27.15
C ALA A 120 -10.94 -17.83 -26.27
N LYS A 121 -9.73 -18.02 -26.79
CA LYS A 121 -8.67 -18.84 -26.17
C LYS A 121 -7.90 -18.09 -25.11
N LEU A 122 -7.40 -18.84 -24.13
CA LEU A 122 -6.43 -18.40 -23.13
C LEU A 122 -5.05 -18.97 -23.45
N ASP A 123 -4.06 -18.11 -23.56
CA ASP A 123 -2.66 -18.50 -23.62
C ASP A 123 -1.91 -17.98 -22.39
N LEU A 124 -1.60 -18.87 -21.45
CA LEU A 124 -0.86 -18.55 -20.23
C LEU A 124 0.65 -18.36 -20.46
N LYS A 125 1.16 -18.72 -21.64
CA LYS A 125 2.57 -18.50 -22.00
C LYS A 125 2.84 -17.12 -22.53
N THR A 126 1.80 -16.31 -22.73
CA THR A 126 1.94 -14.92 -23.16
C THR A 126 2.81 -14.14 -22.17
N PRO A 127 3.86 -13.46 -22.65
CA PRO A 127 4.69 -12.63 -21.81
C PRO A 127 3.85 -11.57 -21.08
N ARG A 128 4.01 -11.51 -19.75
CA ARG A 128 3.31 -10.55 -18.90
C ARG A 128 4.08 -9.24 -18.81
N VAL A 129 3.40 -8.19 -18.41
CA VAL A 129 4.01 -6.91 -18.07
C VAL A 129 4.94 -7.09 -16.87
N THR A 130 6.18 -6.63 -17.02
CA THR A 130 7.18 -6.61 -15.94
C THR A 130 7.24 -5.25 -15.25
N SER A 131 6.96 -4.18 -15.99
CA SER A 131 6.92 -2.81 -15.44
C SER A 131 6.13 -1.89 -16.34
N ILE A 132 5.63 -0.81 -15.74
CA ILE A 132 5.10 0.33 -16.49
C ILE A 132 5.84 1.61 -16.09
N GLU A 133 5.87 2.56 -17.00
CA GLU A 133 6.38 3.91 -16.75
C GLU A 133 5.31 4.95 -17.13
N ILE A 134 5.18 5.99 -16.32
CA ILE A 134 4.28 7.12 -16.60
C ILE A 134 5.10 8.36 -17.00
N PHE A 135 4.65 9.06 -18.03
CA PHE A 135 5.26 10.29 -18.55
C PHE A 135 4.21 11.41 -18.69
N PRO A 136 4.64 12.70 -18.55
CA PRO A 136 5.98 13.15 -18.14
C PRO A 136 6.27 12.86 -16.67
N LYS A 137 7.56 12.84 -16.29
CA LYS A 137 8.00 12.72 -14.89
C LYS A 137 7.96 14.08 -14.22
N ASN A 138 7.27 14.16 -13.10
CA ASN A 138 7.17 15.35 -12.23
C ASN A 138 6.89 16.67 -12.98
N PRO A 139 5.87 16.72 -13.86
CA PRO A 139 5.60 17.94 -14.61
C PRO A 139 5.10 19.07 -13.70
N VAL A 140 5.44 20.29 -14.08
CA VAL A 140 4.97 21.53 -13.45
C VAL A 140 3.98 22.22 -14.37
N LEU A 141 2.76 22.44 -13.90
CA LEU A 141 1.73 23.21 -14.57
C LEU A 141 1.72 24.62 -14.00
N GLU A 142 2.13 25.58 -14.80
CA GLU A 142 2.35 26.96 -14.36
C GLU A 142 1.05 27.71 -13.98
N ARG A 143 -0.09 27.30 -14.53
CA ARG A 143 -1.38 27.98 -14.33
C ARG A 143 -2.50 27.01 -14.02
N ILE A 144 -3.48 27.46 -13.26
CA ILE A 144 -4.76 26.79 -13.09
C ILE A 144 -5.48 26.74 -14.46
N GLY A 145 -6.15 25.64 -14.75
CA GLY A 145 -6.78 25.36 -16.04
C GLY A 145 -5.82 24.77 -17.09
N ASN A 146 -4.52 24.68 -16.81
CA ASN A 146 -3.59 23.96 -17.69
C ASN A 146 -3.91 22.47 -17.75
N ARG A 147 -3.69 21.90 -18.93
CA ARG A 147 -3.97 20.49 -19.22
C ARG A 147 -2.67 19.75 -19.55
N GLN A 148 -2.54 18.52 -19.07
CA GLN A 148 -1.39 17.65 -19.32
C GLN A 148 -1.87 16.24 -19.65
N GLN A 149 -1.59 15.77 -20.88
CA GLN A 149 -1.80 14.37 -21.22
C GLN A 149 -0.71 13.52 -20.58
N MET A 150 -1.12 12.51 -19.81
CA MET A 150 -0.23 11.48 -19.33
C MET A 150 -0.11 10.35 -20.35
N ARG A 151 1.02 9.70 -20.38
CA ARG A 151 1.32 8.56 -21.24
C ARG A 151 1.86 7.41 -20.38
N VAL A 152 1.39 6.20 -20.64
CA VAL A 152 1.80 4.99 -19.91
C VAL A 152 2.46 4.02 -20.89
N ILE A 153 3.71 3.65 -20.61
CA ILE A 153 4.49 2.70 -21.42
C ILE A 153 4.67 1.42 -20.61
N ALA A 154 4.24 0.29 -21.16
CA ALA A 154 4.45 -1.04 -20.59
C ALA A 154 5.67 -1.71 -21.22
N ARG A 155 6.43 -2.43 -20.38
CA ARG A 155 7.52 -3.34 -20.78
C ARG A 155 7.10 -4.76 -20.44
N TYR A 156 7.24 -5.67 -21.38
CA TYR A 156 6.87 -7.08 -21.24
C TYR A 156 8.12 -7.96 -21.02
N ALA A 157 7.90 -9.16 -20.49
CA ALA A 157 8.99 -10.10 -20.17
C ALA A 157 9.84 -10.54 -21.39
N ASP A 158 9.28 -10.43 -22.61
CA ASP A 158 9.97 -10.70 -23.88
C ASP A 158 10.72 -9.47 -24.43
N GLY A 159 10.75 -8.36 -23.70
CA GLY A 159 11.36 -7.11 -24.12
C GLY A 159 10.47 -6.22 -25.01
N TYR A 160 9.24 -6.68 -25.35
CA TYR A 160 8.29 -5.85 -26.09
C TYR A 160 7.91 -4.60 -25.29
N VAL A 161 7.77 -3.47 -25.97
CA VAL A 161 7.38 -2.19 -25.37
C VAL A 161 6.15 -1.64 -26.08
N ARG A 162 5.13 -1.26 -25.32
CA ARG A 162 3.85 -0.79 -25.86
C ARG A 162 3.37 0.46 -25.12
N ASP A 163 2.78 1.39 -25.86
CA ASP A 163 1.95 2.44 -25.29
C ASP A 163 0.60 1.82 -24.89
N VAL A 164 0.31 1.84 -23.61
CA VAL A 164 -0.92 1.27 -23.02
C VAL A 164 -1.76 2.34 -22.33
N THR A 165 -1.59 3.60 -22.71
CA THR A 165 -2.31 4.72 -22.09
C THR A 165 -3.82 4.55 -22.15
N ALA A 166 -4.34 4.10 -23.29
CA ALA A 166 -5.77 3.92 -23.49
C ALA A 166 -6.38 2.87 -22.56
N GLU A 167 -5.67 1.76 -22.34
CA GLU A 167 -6.11 0.64 -21.50
C GLU A 167 -5.72 0.80 -20.03
N SER A 168 -4.83 1.75 -19.71
CA SER A 168 -4.41 2.01 -18.33
C SER A 168 -5.43 2.81 -17.54
N PHE A 169 -5.49 2.55 -16.25
CA PHE A 169 -6.08 3.48 -15.30
C PHE A 169 -5.04 4.53 -14.92
N VAL A 170 -5.40 5.79 -15.05
CA VAL A 170 -4.56 6.92 -14.65
C VAL A 170 -5.41 7.83 -13.78
N ASP A 171 -5.11 7.84 -12.47
CA ASP A 171 -5.92 8.51 -11.47
C ASP A 171 -5.12 9.58 -10.71
N SER A 172 -5.81 10.60 -10.22
CA SER A 172 -5.25 11.62 -9.34
C SER A 172 -5.46 11.25 -7.88
N GLY A 173 -4.39 11.23 -7.07
CA GLY A 173 -4.46 11.08 -5.62
C GLY A 173 -4.99 12.32 -4.89
N ASN A 174 -5.18 13.44 -5.59
CA ASN A 174 -5.76 14.66 -5.04
C ASN A 174 -6.64 15.36 -6.10
N GLY A 175 -7.91 14.96 -6.12
CA GLY A 175 -8.90 15.50 -7.08
C GLY A 175 -9.18 17.00 -6.93
N ASP A 176 -8.90 17.60 -5.76
CA ASP A 176 -9.06 19.04 -5.57
C ASP A 176 -7.97 19.85 -6.30
N VAL A 177 -6.82 19.25 -6.56
CA VAL A 177 -5.68 19.89 -7.22
C VAL A 177 -5.65 19.57 -8.69
N ILE A 178 -5.86 18.31 -9.06
CA ILE A 178 -5.83 17.78 -10.42
C ILE A 178 -7.03 16.87 -10.63
N GLU A 179 -7.84 17.15 -11.60
CA GLU A 179 -8.85 16.25 -12.13
C GLU A 179 -8.25 15.37 -13.24
N ALA A 180 -8.49 14.07 -13.16
CA ALA A 180 -8.09 13.09 -14.16
C ALA A 180 -9.32 12.61 -14.95
N ASP A 181 -9.25 12.61 -16.27
CA ASP A 181 -10.27 11.96 -17.08
C ASP A 181 -9.89 10.51 -17.44
N LYS A 182 -10.83 9.79 -18.05
CA LYS A 182 -10.64 8.38 -18.43
C LYS A 182 -9.54 8.16 -19.49
N THR A 183 -9.12 9.20 -20.19
CA THR A 183 -8.08 9.15 -21.24
C THR A 183 -6.68 9.43 -20.68
N GLY A 184 -6.58 9.74 -19.37
CA GLY A 184 -5.35 10.15 -18.74
C GLY A 184 -4.99 11.62 -18.97
N LEU A 185 -5.97 12.45 -19.38
CA LEU A 185 -5.80 13.89 -19.46
C LEU A 185 -6.03 14.51 -18.08
N MET A 186 -5.01 15.20 -17.57
CA MET A 186 -5.01 15.90 -16.30
C MET A 186 -5.39 17.36 -16.50
N THR A 187 -6.33 17.87 -15.70
CA THR A 187 -6.70 19.29 -15.68
C THR A 187 -6.41 19.89 -14.32
N SER A 188 -5.63 20.95 -14.26
CA SER A 188 -5.28 21.61 -13.00
C SER A 188 -6.43 22.51 -12.51
N LEU A 189 -6.86 22.27 -11.26
CA LEU A 189 -7.99 22.96 -10.63
C LEU A 189 -7.53 23.97 -9.57
N ARG A 190 -6.51 23.63 -8.82
CA ARG A 190 -6.00 24.44 -7.70
C ARG A 190 -4.48 24.28 -7.56
N ARG A 191 -3.84 25.28 -7.00
CA ARG A 191 -2.42 25.21 -6.61
C ARG A 191 -2.18 24.09 -5.60
N GLY A 192 -1.12 23.32 -5.80
CA GLY A 192 -0.75 22.20 -4.94
C GLY A 192 0.03 21.12 -5.68
N GLU A 193 0.12 19.97 -5.08
CA GLU A 193 0.67 18.76 -5.68
C GLU A 193 -0.36 17.64 -5.65
N ALA A 194 -0.35 16.82 -6.69
CA ALA A 194 -1.12 15.58 -6.75
C ALA A 194 -0.22 14.45 -7.25
N ALA A 195 -0.18 13.35 -6.52
CA ALA A 195 0.38 12.11 -7.02
C ALA A 195 -0.55 11.56 -8.12
N ILE A 196 0.00 11.27 -9.27
CA ILE A 196 -0.71 10.62 -10.37
C ILE A 196 -0.27 9.17 -10.42
N LEU A 197 -1.21 8.27 -10.26
CA LEU A 197 -0.99 6.83 -10.24
C LEU A 197 -1.47 6.23 -11.56
N ALA A 198 -0.59 5.50 -12.24
CA ALA A 198 -0.95 4.65 -13.37
C ALA A 198 -0.95 3.18 -12.95
N ARG A 199 -1.91 2.43 -13.51
CA ARG A 199 -2.02 0.98 -13.28
C ARG A 199 -2.39 0.27 -14.57
N PHE A 200 -1.67 -0.84 -14.86
CA PHE A 200 -1.93 -1.70 -16.01
C PHE A 200 -1.44 -3.13 -15.71
N GLU A 201 -2.25 -4.16 -15.91
CA GLU A 201 -1.94 -5.58 -15.68
C GLU A 201 -1.25 -5.89 -14.32
N GLY A 202 -1.67 -5.24 -13.24
CA GLY A 202 -1.03 -5.43 -11.91
C GLY A 202 0.29 -4.69 -11.73
N ALA A 203 0.83 -4.03 -12.76
CA ALA A 203 1.98 -3.13 -12.63
C ALA A 203 1.52 -1.69 -12.31
N TYR A 204 2.35 -0.96 -11.57
CA TYR A 204 2.06 0.37 -11.06
C TYR A 204 3.20 1.33 -11.34
N ALA A 205 2.86 2.57 -11.66
CA ALA A 205 3.82 3.67 -11.73
C ALA A 205 3.19 4.95 -11.20
N ALA A 206 4.00 5.80 -10.60
CA ALA A 206 3.56 7.08 -10.08
C ALA A 206 4.46 8.23 -10.59
N THR A 207 3.87 9.41 -10.65
CA THR A 207 4.55 10.69 -10.83
C THR A 207 3.81 11.76 -10.05
N THR A 208 4.45 12.89 -9.78
CA THR A 208 3.81 14.01 -9.08
C THR A 208 3.60 15.16 -10.05
N ILE A 209 2.37 15.64 -10.21
CA ILE A 209 2.10 16.89 -10.90
C ILE A 209 2.07 18.02 -9.88
N THR A 210 2.86 19.06 -10.15
CA THR A 210 2.86 20.30 -9.38
C THR A 210 2.07 21.36 -10.13
N VAL A 211 1.04 21.92 -9.50
CA VAL A 211 0.31 23.09 -10.02
C VAL A 211 0.83 24.34 -9.31
N MET A 212 1.59 25.17 -10.03
CA MET A 212 2.24 26.34 -9.47
C MET A 212 1.25 27.46 -9.13
N GLY A 213 0.32 27.73 -10.05
CA GLY A 213 -0.53 28.91 -9.98
C GLY A 213 0.24 30.19 -10.27
N ASP A 214 -0.42 31.34 -10.14
CA ASP A 214 0.25 32.63 -10.32
C ASP A 214 1.23 32.90 -9.17
N ARG A 215 2.50 33.04 -9.51
CA ARG A 215 3.62 33.40 -8.62
C ARG A 215 4.45 34.55 -9.16
N THR A 216 3.81 35.43 -9.93
CA THR A 216 4.43 36.66 -10.43
C THR A 216 4.93 37.48 -9.24
N GLY A 217 6.19 37.92 -9.30
CA GLY A 217 6.81 38.71 -8.24
C GLY A 217 7.32 37.90 -7.03
N PHE A 218 7.18 36.59 -7.00
CA PHE A 218 7.79 35.78 -5.95
C PHE A 218 9.31 35.89 -5.99
N ALA A 219 9.91 36.28 -4.85
CA ALA A 219 11.35 36.29 -4.65
C ALA A 219 11.69 35.32 -3.50
N TRP A 220 12.53 34.34 -3.80
CA TRP A 220 12.98 33.40 -2.78
C TRP A 220 13.87 34.09 -1.75
N LYS A 221 13.59 33.80 -0.48
CA LYS A 221 14.47 34.16 0.64
C LYS A 221 14.83 32.86 1.37
N GLU A 222 16.12 32.57 1.42
CA GLU A 222 16.61 31.37 2.08
C GLU A 222 16.34 31.44 3.59
N PRO A 223 15.57 30.48 4.17
CA PRO A 223 15.38 30.44 5.61
C PRO A 223 16.62 29.86 6.30
N GLU A 224 16.76 30.15 7.59
CA GLU A 224 17.76 29.47 8.42
C GLU A 224 17.49 27.97 8.50
N LYS A 225 18.54 27.17 8.42
CA LYS A 225 18.48 25.70 8.47
C LYS A 225 19.21 25.19 9.70
N TRP A 226 18.50 24.48 10.54
CA TRP A 226 19.03 23.97 11.80
C TRP A 226 19.45 22.50 11.72
N ASN A 227 18.86 21.75 10.80
CA ASN A 227 19.10 20.32 10.65
C ASN A 227 18.85 19.84 9.20
N LYS A 228 19.02 18.55 8.97
CA LYS A 228 18.83 17.92 7.65
C LYS A 228 17.40 18.01 7.14
N ILE A 229 16.42 17.98 8.02
CA ILE A 229 15.00 18.08 7.64
C ILE A 229 14.74 19.47 7.07
N ASP A 230 15.28 20.53 7.68
CA ASP A 230 15.13 21.89 7.19
C ASP A 230 15.72 22.04 5.77
N GLU A 231 16.87 21.41 5.49
CA GLU A 231 17.43 21.40 4.13
C GLU A 231 16.48 20.77 3.11
N LEU A 232 15.87 19.63 3.45
CA LEU A 232 14.96 18.91 2.54
C LEU A 232 13.66 19.68 2.31
N VAL A 233 13.08 20.21 3.39
CA VAL A 233 11.82 20.97 3.34
C VAL A 233 12.05 22.31 2.59
N THR A 234 13.17 22.98 2.83
CA THR A 234 13.53 24.25 2.16
C THR A 234 13.63 24.07 0.65
N ARG A 235 14.27 22.98 0.15
CA ARG A 235 14.31 22.68 -1.29
C ARG A 235 12.91 22.52 -1.88
N LYS A 236 11.97 21.93 -1.14
CA LYS A 236 10.58 21.81 -1.59
C LYS A 236 9.88 23.17 -1.58
N TRP A 237 10.06 23.98 -0.57
CA TRP A 237 9.47 25.32 -0.50
C TRP A 237 9.96 26.22 -1.64
N GLU A 238 11.27 26.22 -1.91
CA GLU A 238 11.86 26.97 -3.04
C GLU A 238 11.24 26.52 -4.37
N ARG A 239 11.22 25.18 -4.63
CA ARG A 239 10.61 24.60 -5.83
C ARG A 239 9.14 24.98 -5.98
N MET A 240 8.40 24.95 -4.88
CA MET A 240 6.97 25.26 -4.83
C MET A 240 6.67 26.76 -4.75
N LYS A 241 7.69 27.61 -4.71
CA LYS A 241 7.55 29.05 -4.47
C LYS A 241 6.69 29.33 -3.24
N ILE A 242 7.01 28.70 -2.12
CA ILE A 242 6.38 28.92 -0.81
C ILE A 242 7.33 29.70 0.06
N GLU A 243 6.92 30.86 0.53
CA GLU A 243 7.66 31.62 1.55
C GLU A 243 7.26 31.05 2.92
N PRO A 244 8.21 30.50 3.70
CA PRO A 244 7.92 30.05 5.06
C PRO A 244 7.65 31.25 5.96
N SER A 245 6.83 31.04 6.99
CA SER A 245 6.68 32.04 8.08
C SER A 245 7.98 32.17 8.87
N GLY A 246 8.12 33.25 9.61
CA GLY A 246 9.20 33.37 10.57
C GLY A 246 9.15 32.31 11.67
N VAL A 247 10.25 32.19 12.41
CA VAL A 247 10.34 31.28 13.56
C VAL A 247 9.29 31.69 14.60
N CYS A 248 8.61 30.72 15.21
CA CYS A 248 7.59 30.96 16.22
C CYS A 248 8.17 31.64 17.48
N SER A 249 7.31 32.29 18.28
CA SER A 249 7.71 32.88 19.56
C SER A 249 8.26 31.83 20.53
N ASP A 250 8.93 32.28 21.58
CA ASP A 250 9.47 31.38 22.60
C ASP A 250 8.36 30.69 23.41
N GLU A 251 7.26 31.37 23.66
CA GLU A 251 6.08 30.82 24.31
C GLU A 251 5.44 29.71 23.48
N ASP A 252 5.27 29.94 22.17
CA ASP A 252 4.71 28.95 21.25
C ASP A 252 5.63 27.77 21.11
N PHE A 253 6.94 28.00 20.99
CA PHE A 253 7.93 26.92 20.93
C PHE A 253 7.87 26.05 22.18
N LEU A 254 7.95 26.66 23.37
CA LEU A 254 7.99 25.94 24.63
C LEU A 254 6.72 25.10 24.83
N ARG A 255 5.56 25.67 24.51
CA ARG A 255 4.28 24.97 24.57
C ARG A 255 4.26 23.78 23.60
N ARG A 256 4.69 23.96 22.36
CA ARG A 256 4.66 22.91 21.32
C ARG A 256 5.62 21.79 21.65
N VAL A 257 6.87 22.10 22.01
CA VAL A 257 7.88 21.07 22.32
C VAL A 257 7.50 20.22 23.53
N HIS A 258 6.88 20.82 24.56
CA HIS A 258 6.37 20.07 25.71
C HIS A 258 5.24 19.12 25.29
N LEU A 259 4.25 19.60 24.54
CA LEU A 259 3.14 18.78 24.06
C LEU A 259 3.62 17.65 23.13
N ASP A 260 4.56 17.94 22.23
CA ASP A 260 5.07 16.97 21.27
C ASP A 260 5.91 15.89 21.96
N LEU A 261 6.74 16.25 22.93
CA LEU A 261 7.62 15.30 23.60
C LEU A 261 6.99 14.60 24.82
N THR A 262 6.15 15.30 25.58
CA THR A 262 5.64 14.76 26.86
C THR A 262 4.12 14.63 26.92
N GLY A 263 3.40 15.16 25.94
CA GLY A 263 1.94 15.21 25.96
C GLY A 263 1.34 16.19 26.97
N LEU A 264 2.18 16.91 27.71
CA LEU A 264 1.78 17.83 28.80
C LEU A 264 2.20 19.26 28.46
N PRO A 265 1.44 20.30 28.87
CA PRO A 265 1.86 21.69 28.72
C PRO A 265 2.99 22.02 29.72
N PRO A 266 3.86 23.00 29.42
CA PRO A 266 4.85 23.51 30.37
C PRO A 266 4.18 24.16 31.57
N LYS A 267 4.86 24.17 32.71
CA LYS A 267 4.43 24.92 33.90
C LYS A 267 4.62 26.42 33.71
N ALA A 268 3.79 27.24 34.38
CA ALA A 268 3.86 28.69 34.27
C ALA A 268 5.25 29.28 34.64
N GLU A 269 5.93 28.69 35.62
CA GLU A 269 7.28 29.06 36.02
C GLU A 269 8.30 28.80 34.90
N GLU A 270 8.18 27.66 34.21
CA GLU A 270 9.06 27.27 33.11
C GLU A 270 8.90 28.23 31.93
N VAL A 271 7.65 28.62 31.61
CA VAL A 271 7.38 29.63 30.57
C VAL A 271 8.02 30.94 30.90
N ARG A 272 7.83 31.46 32.15
CA ARG A 272 8.40 32.78 32.57
C ARG A 272 9.92 32.73 32.53
N ALA A 273 10.54 31.66 33.00
CA ALA A 273 11.99 31.51 33.00
C ALA A 273 12.57 31.45 31.59
N PHE A 274 11.93 30.70 30.70
CA PHE A 274 12.36 30.55 29.32
C PHE A 274 12.24 31.83 28.49
N VAL A 275 11.14 32.57 28.67
CA VAL A 275 10.93 33.87 28.00
C VAL A 275 11.89 34.93 28.52
N ALA A 276 12.20 34.92 29.82
CA ALA A 276 13.16 35.85 30.42
C ALA A 276 14.63 35.53 30.07
N ASP A 277 14.92 34.35 29.54
CA ASP A 277 16.25 33.95 29.12
C ASP A 277 16.65 34.68 27.83
N THR A 278 17.62 35.56 27.91
CA THR A 278 18.12 36.40 26.81
C THR A 278 19.23 35.74 25.99
N ARG A 279 19.60 34.50 26.28
CA ARG A 279 20.59 33.77 25.52
C ARG A 279 20.12 33.54 24.09
N ASP A 280 21.05 33.07 23.24
CA ASP A 280 20.76 32.71 21.87
C ASP A 280 19.59 31.71 21.76
N THR A 281 18.64 32.04 20.89
CA THR A 281 17.40 31.28 20.72
C THR A 281 17.64 29.77 20.42
N ARG A 282 18.61 29.47 19.59
CA ARG A 282 18.94 28.08 19.24
C ARG A 282 19.49 27.31 20.43
N THR A 283 20.39 27.95 21.18
CA THR A 283 21.00 27.35 22.36
C THR A 283 19.96 26.99 23.43
N LYS A 284 19.13 27.95 23.84
CA LYS A 284 18.11 27.67 24.87
C LYS A 284 17.03 26.69 24.44
N ARG A 285 16.66 26.67 23.14
CA ARG A 285 15.68 25.69 22.60
C ARG A 285 16.25 24.27 22.58
N ASN A 286 17.50 24.09 22.17
CA ASN A 286 18.16 22.79 22.20
C ASN A 286 18.26 22.24 23.64
N GLU A 287 18.62 23.06 24.62
CA GLU A 287 18.68 22.65 26.02
C GLU A 287 17.32 22.18 26.56
N VAL A 288 16.22 22.81 26.16
CA VAL A 288 14.87 22.36 26.54
C VAL A 288 14.56 21.03 25.89
N ILE A 289 14.85 20.84 24.59
CA ILE A 289 14.65 19.57 23.89
C ILE A 289 15.41 18.45 24.59
N ASP A 290 16.71 18.66 24.86
CA ASP A 290 17.57 17.67 25.51
C ASP A 290 17.10 17.32 26.92
N LYS A 291 16.57 18.30 27.67
CA LYS A 291 15.99 18.08 29.00
C LYS A 291 14.69 17.26 28.95
N LEU A 292 13.88 17.43 27.92
CA LEU A 292 12.58 16.74 27.80
C LEU A 292 12.73 15.33 27.27
N ILE A 293 13.64 15.10 26.33
CA ILE A 293 13.90 13.75 25.80
C ILE A 293 14.38 12.82 26.93
N GLY A 294 13.69 11.68 27.09
CA GLY A 294 14.03 10.67 28.09
C GLY A 294 13.61 11.01 29.52
N ASN A 295 12.97 12.17 29.78
CA ASN A 295 12.40 12.43 31.10
C ASN A 295 11.19 11.48 31.38
N PRO A 296 10.72 11.35 32.64
CA PRO A 296 9.62 10.46 32.98
C PRO A 296 8.34 10.72 32.18
N ASP A 297 7.98 11.98 31.92
CA ASP A 297 6.77 12.33 31.17
C ASP A 297 6.89 11.94 29.68
N PHE A 298 8.09 12.11 29.09
CA PHE A 298 8.40 11.62 27.74
C PHE A 298 8.22 10.10 27.66
N VAL A 299 8.82 9.38 28.63
CA VAL A 299 8.74 7.92 28.67
C VAL A 299 7.29 7.46 28.79
N ASP A 300 6.49 8.10 29.64
CA ASP A 300 5.08 7.74 29.82
C ASP A 300 4.26 8.07 28.57
N HIS A 301 4.47 9.21 27.93
CA HIS A 301 3.77 9.64 26.73
C HIS A 301 4.00 8.67 25.56
N TRP A 302 5.27 8.41 25.24
CA TRP A 302 5.63 7.55 24.12
C TRP A 302 5.33 6.08 24.40
N SER A 303 5.42 5.63 25.65
CA SER A 303 5.01 4.27 26.03
C SER A 303 3.51 4.06 25.83
N ASN A 304 2.67 5.07 26.08
CA ASN A 304 1.25 4.98 25.81
C ASN A 304 0.95 4.85 24.30
N LYS A 305 1.63 5.63 23.45
CA LYS A 305 1.50 5.50 21.99
C LYS A 305 1.89 4.11 21.50
N TRP A 306 3.00 3.57 21.98
CA TRP A 306 3.42 2.20 21.65
C TRP A 306 2.45 1.15 22.17
N ALA A 307 1.89 1.33 23.36
CA ALA A 307 0.90 0.41 23.91
C ALA A 307 -0.38 0.39 23.03
N ASP A 308 -0.81 1.53 22.50
CA ASP A 308 -1.94 1.60 21.60
C ASP A 308 -1.64 0.90 20.26
N MET A 309 -0.48 1.15 19.66
CA MET A 309 -0.04 0.50 18.42
C MET A 309 0.07 -1.02 18.57
N LEU A 310 0.56 -1.51 19.71
CA LEU A 310 0.66 -2.94 20.02
C LEU A 310 -0.63 -3.53 20.59
N GLN A 311 -1.74 -2.76 20.59
CA GLN A 311 -3.08 -3.18 21.00
C GLN A 311 -3.12 -3.74 22.45
N VAL A 312 -2.37 -3.12 23.36
CA VAL A 312 -2.28 -3.56 24.78
C VAL A 312 -3.61 -3.30 25.49
N ASN A 313 -4.39 -4.34 25.70
CA ASN A 313 -5.68 -4.24 26.39
C ASN A 313 -6.00 -5.46 27.24
N SER A 314 -6.85 -5.27 28.26
CA SER A 314 -7.19 -6.32 29.24
C SER A 314 -8.08 -7.43 28.66
N LYS A 315 -8.78 -7.19 27.56
CA LYS A 315 -9.60 -8.22 26.90
C LYS A 315 -8.75 -9.41 26.45
N PHE A 316 -7.56 -9.13 25.89
CA PHE A 316 -6.68 -10.16 25.35
C PHE A 316 -5.57 -10.59 26.34
N LEU A 317 -5.17 -9.70 27.25
CA LEU A 317 -3.99 -9.92 28.10
C LEU A 317 -4.32 -10.09 29.59
N GLY A 318 -5.53 -9.74 30.01
CA GLY A 318 -5.85 -9.59 31.43
C GLY A 318 -5.10 -8.41 32.06
N ASN A 319 -5.45 -8.05 33.30
CA ASN A 319 -4.82 -6.89 33.95
C ASN A 319 -3.31 -7.09 34.18
N GLU A 320 -2.91 -8.28 34.61
CA GLU A 320 -1.49 -8.60 34.83
C GLU A 320 -0.69 -8.55 33.52
N GLY A 321 -1.20 -9.14 32.43
CA GLY A 321 -0.54 -9.11 31.12
C GLY A 321 -0.41 -7.69 30.54
N VAL A 322 -1.44 -6.85 30.73
CA VAL A 322 -1.37 -5.41 30.39
C VAL A 322 -0.26 -4.73 31.18
N THR A 323 -0.21 -4.94 32.50
CA THR A 323 0.82 -4.33 33.36
C THR A 323 2.23 -4.75 32.92
N ASN A 324 2.44 -6.04 32.67
CA ASN A 324 3.74 -6.58 32.28
C ASN A 324 4.20 -6.05 30.90
N LEU A 325 3.32 -6.08 29.90
CA LEU A 325 3.67 -5.60 28.55
C LEU A 325 3.91 -4.08 28.55
N ARG A 326 3.08 -3.29 29.26
CA ARG A 326 3.31 -1.86 29.41
C ARG A 326 4.64 -1.54 30.11
N ALA A 327 4.99 -2.30 31.16
CA ALA A 327 6.28 -2.14 31.85
C ALA A 327 7.45 -2.43 30.90
N TRP A 328 7.34 -3.49 30.07
CA TRP A 328 8.36 -3.80 29.08
C TRP A 328 8.48 -2.68 28.02
N ILE A 329 7.38 -2.19 27.48
CA ILE A 329 7.36 -1.06 26.52
C ILE A 329 8.01 0.16 27.15
N LYS A 330 7.62 0.50 28.39
CA LYS A 330 8.18 1.64 29.13
C LYS A 330 9.69 1.52 29.30
N GLN A 331 10.20 0.32 29.56
CA GLN A 331 11.64 0.07 29.64
C GLN A 331 12.32 0.26 28.28
N GLN A 332 11.71 -0.24 27.15
CA GLN A 332 12.31 -0.03 25.82
C GLN A 332 12.42 1.46 25.48
N VAL A 333 11.39 2.26 25.81
CA VAL A 333 11.40 3.71 25.59
C VAL A 333 12.43 4.42 26.49
N ALA A 334 12.48 4.06 27.79
CA ALA A 334 13.42 4.63 28.74
C ALA A 334 14.89 4.34 28.39
N ASP A 335 15.17 3.13 27.88
CA ASP A 335 16.50 2.73 27.44
C ASP A 335 16.85 3.26 26.05
N ASN A 336 15.95 4.02 25.42
CA ASN A 336 16.09 4.46 24.03
C ASN A 336 16.48 3.30 23.10
N THR A 337 15.82 2.13 23.25
CA THR A 337 16.09 0.96 22.43
C THR A 337 15.88 1.31 20.95
N PRO A 338 16.86 1.06 20.06
CA PRO A 338 16.71 1.28 18.64
C PRO A 338 15.45 0.59 18.08
N TYR A 339 14.73 1.28 17.20
CA TYR A 339 13.44 0.83 16.68
C TYR A 339 13.50 -0.55 16.00
N ASP A 340 14.54 -0.79 15.22
CA ASP A 340 14.82 -2.07 14.58
C ASP A 340 14.96 -3.20 15.61
N ARG A 341 15.68 -2.94 16.71
CA ARG A 341 15.85 -3.92 17.79
C ARG A 341 14.57 -4.17 18.57
N MET A 342 13.77 -3.12 18.81
CA MET A 342 12.47 -3.28 19.47
C MET A 342 11.52 -4.12 18.60
N ALA A 343 11.41 -3.83 17.30
CA ALA A 343 10.61 -4.59 16.36
C ALA A 343 11.09 -6.04 16.25
N TYR A 344 12.39 -6.26 16.12
CA TYR A 344 12.98 -7.61 16.10
C TYR A 344 12.61 -8.42 17.36
N ARG A 345 12.77 -7.83 18.56
CA ARG A 345 12.42 -8.47 19.82
C ARG A 345 10.95 -8.86 19.93
N ILE A 346 10.04 -8.06 19.36
CA ILE A 346 8.61 -8.37 19.34
C ILE A 346 8.35 -9.58 18.44
N ILE A 347 8.85 -9.58 17.21
CA ILE A 347 8.56 -10.62 16.22
C ILE A 347 9.22 -11.96 16.58
N THR A 348 10.37 -11.94 17.23
CA THR A 348 11.10 -13.16 17.63
C THR A 348 10.80 -13.63 19.06
N ALA A 349 9.95 -12.91 19.80
CA ALA A 349 9.64 -13.24 21.18
C ALA A 349 9.11 -14.67 21.33
N SER A 350 9.68 -15.43 22.25
CA SER A 350 9.33 -16.82 22.57
C SER A 350 9.25 -17.03 24.08
N GLY A 351 8.57 -18.08 24.51
CA GLY A 351 8.35 -18.37 25.92
C GLY A 351 7.03 -17.86 26.46
N SER A 352 6.88 -17.92 27.78
CA SER A 352 5.67 -17.44 28.48
C SER A 352 5.52 -15.93 28.35
N ASN A 353 4.35 -15.44 27.99
CA ASN A 353 4.04 -14.01 28.01
C ASN A 353 4.00 -13.41 29.43
N LYS A 354 4.10 -14.26 30.48
CA LYS A 354 4.33 -13.83 31.86
C LYS A 354 5.76 -13.35 32.07
N ASP A 355 6.74 -14.16 31.61
CA ASP A 355 8.16 -13.94 31.84
C ASP A 355 8.85 -13.20 30.68
N THR A 356 8.28 -13.33 29.46
CA THR A 356 8.71 -12.63 28.24
C THR A 356 7.55 -11.75 27.75
N PRO A 357 7.38 -10.53 28.27
CA PRO A 357 6.19 -9.71 27.98
C PRO A 357 5.99 -9.41 26.49
N ALA A 358 7.05 -9.28 25.69
CA ALA A 358 6.98 -9.07 24.26
C ALA A 358 6.23 -10.22 23.53
N ALA A 359 6.25 -11.44 24.06
CA ALA A 359 5.49 -12.58 23.53
C ALA A 359 3.97 -12.38 23.60
N ALA A 360 3.50 -11.42 24.40
CA ALA A 360 2.08 -11.04 24.46
C ALA A 360 1.56 -10.50 23.13
N TYR A 361 2.42 -10.04 22.22
CA TYR A 361 2.04 -9.67 20.85
C TYR A 361 1.30 -10.82 20.16
N PHE A 362 1.80 -12.04 20.22
CA PHE A 362 1.18 -13.22 19.63
C PHE A 362 -0.11 -13.66 20.31
N LYS A 363 -0.35 -13.18 21.52
CA LYS A 363 -1.62 -13.39 22.21
C LYS A 363 -2.70 -12.43 21.75
N THR A 364 -2.31 -11.23 21.33
CA THR A 364 -3.19 -10.21 20.79
C THR A 364 -3.57 -10.51 19.33
N VAL A 365 -2.56 -10.88 18.52
CA VAL A 365 -2.71 -11.33 17.11
C VAL A 365 -2.29 -12.79 17.03
N ARG A 366 -3.24 -13.68 16.71
CA ARG A 366 -3.08 -15.11 17.01
C ARG A 366 -2.86 -16.00 15.79
N THR A 367 -3.48 -15.65 14.66
CA THR A 367 -3.40 -16.46 13.44
C THR A 367 -2.30 -15.94 12.51
N PRO A 368 -1.73 -16.78 11.63
CA PRO A 368 -0.75 -16.31 10.65
C PRO A 368 -1.26 -15.16 9.80
N GLU A 369 -2.56 -15.14 9.46
CA GLU A 369 -3.21 -14.07 8.71
C GLU A 369 -3.25 -12.77 9.50
N GLU A 370 -3.70 -12.81 10.76
CA GLU A 370 -3.71 -11.64 11.64
C GLU A 370 -2.30 -11.12 11.88
N LEU A 371 -1.33 -12.02 12.04
CA LEU A 371 0.08 -11.66 12.23
C LEU A 371 0.66 -10.95 11.02
N VAL A 372 0.46 -11.47 9.80
CA VAL A 372 0.96 -10.78 8.60
C VAL A 372 0.28 -9.44 8.40
N GLU A 373 -1.04 -9.37 8.56
CA GLU A 373 -1.82 -8.12 8.39
C GLU A 373 -1.39 -7.04 9.39
N ASN A 374 -1.24 -7.41 10.66
CA ASN A 374 -0.84 -6.46 11.71
C ASN A 374 0.65 -6.06 11.60
N THR A 375 1.54 -7.04 11.40
CA THR A 375 2.98 -6.80 11.33
C THR A 375 3.35 -5.93 10.13
N THR A 376 2.80 -6.21 8.94
CA THR A 376 3.09 -5.41 7.75
C THR A 376 2.50 -4.01 7.84
N HIS A 377 1.33 -3.86 8.46
CA HIS A 377 0.73 -2.55 8.68
C HIS A 377 1.55 -1.72 9.69
N LEU A 378 1.97 -2.34 10.80
CA LEU A 378 2.68 -1.67 11.89
C LEU A 378 4.13 -1.32 11.53
N PHE A 379 4.86 -2.26 10.93
CA PHE A 379 6.31 -2.15 10.75
C PHE A 379 6.75 -1.93 9.29
N LEU A 380 5.84 -2.01 8.32
CA LEU A 380 6.15 -1.78 6.90
C LEU A 380 5.20 -0.76 6.25
N ALA A 381 4.30 -0.14 7.02
CA ALA A 381 3.27 0.79 6.53
C ALA A 381 2.45 0.22 5.34
N THR A 382 2.36 -1.10 5.22
CA THR A 382 1.73 -1.82 4.10
C THR A 382 0.50 -2.57 4.57
N ARG A 383 -0.64 -2.36 3.90
CA ARG A 383 -1.90 -3.04 4.21
C ARG A 383 -2.12 -4.25 3.31
N PHE A 384 -1.98 -5.45 3.85
CA PHE A 384 -2.18 -6.70 3.13
C PHE A 384 -3.59 -7.29 3.24
N ASN A 385 -4.51 -6.68 3.99
CA ASN A 385 -5.85 -7.23 4.25
C ASN A 385 -6.64 -7.59 2.98
N CYS A 386 -6.56 -6.77 1.92
CA CYS A 386 -7.23 -7.05 0.65
C CYS A 386 -6.66 -8.29 -0.04
N ASN A 387 -5.35 -8.54 0.15
CA ASN A 387 -4.61 -9.60 -0.53
C ASN A 387 -4.94 -11.01 -0.04
N LYS A 388 -5.66 -11.13 1.05
CA LYS A 388 -6.19 -12.42 1.54
C LYS A 388 -7.09 -13.10 0.52
N CYS A 389 -7.85 -12.33 -0.27
CA CYS A 389 -8.87 -12.86 -1.18
C CYS A 389 -8.59 -12.62 -2.66
N HIS A 390 -7.79 -11.61 -3.01
CA HIS A 390 -7.46 -11.21 -4.37
C HIS A 390 -6.24 -10.30 -4.39
N ASP A 391 -5.67 -10.04 -5.55
CA ASP A 391 -4.61 -9.05 -5.70
C ASP A 391 -5.10 -7.66 -5.27
N HIS A 392 -4.20 -6.86 -4.67
CA HIS A 392 -4.58 -5.56 -4.12
C HIS A 392 -5.18 -4.65 -5.22
N PRO A 393 -6.36 -4.04 -4.99
CA PRO A 393 -7.05 -3.31 -6.06
C PRO A 393 -6.40 -1.98 -6.42
N PHE A 394 -5.52 -1.43 -5.57
CA PHE A 394 -4.92 -0.10 -5.76
C PHE A 394 -3.39 -0.09 -5.62
N GLU A 395 -2.78 -1.19 -5.18
CA GLU A 395 -1.35 -1.32 -4.95
C GLU A 395 -0.78 -2.56 -5.65
N LYS A 396 0.54 -2.69 -5.70
CA LYS A 396 1.25 -3.75 -6.43
C LYS A 396 1.19 -5.14 -5.79
N TRP A 397 0.63 -5.26 -4.58
CA TRP A 397 0.69 -6.48 -3.79
C TRP A 397 -0.27 -7.55 -4.32
N THR A 398 0.21 -8.78 -4.42
CA THR A 398 -0.55 -9.93 -4.92
C THR A 398 -1.08 -10.80 -3.79
N MET A 399 -2.07 -11.64 -4.10
CA MET A 399 -2.58 -12.66 -3.20
C MET A 399 -1.48 -13.69 -2.87
N ASP A 400 -0.65 -14.05 -3.85
CA ASP A 400 0.46 -14.98 -3.64
C ASP A 400 1.45 -14.43 -2.59
N GLN A 401 1.86 -13.16 -2.72
CA GLN A 401 2.73 -12.48 -1.74
C GLN A 401 2.14 -12.44 -0.32
N TYR A 402 0.81 -12.33 -0.20
CA TYR A 402 0.15 -12.40 1.11
C TYR A 402 0.39 -13.75 1.79
N TYR A 403 0.11 -14.86 1.08
CA TYR A 403 0.26 -16.20 1.65
C TYR A 403 1.71 -16.60 1.85
N GLU A 404 2.61 -16.19 0.96
CA GLU A 404 4.06 -16.34 1.11
C GLU A 404 4.57 -15.63 2.38
N THR A 405 4.15 -14.40 2.61
CA THR A 405 4.53 -13.63 3.80
C THR A 405 3.89 -14.21 5.07
N ALA A 406 2.60 -14.61 5.03
CA ALA A 406 1.92 -15.25 6.16
C ALA A 406 2.57 -16.59 6.56
N SER A 407 3.20 -17.29 5.61
CA SER A 407 3.89 -18.56 5.85
C SER A 407 5.08 -18.45 6.81
N TYR A 408 5.64 -17.27 7.01
CA TYR A 408 6.64 -17.03 8.07
C TYR A 408 6.06 -17.24 9.46
N PHE A 409 4.76 -17.05 9.65
CA PHE A 409 4.07 -17.20 10.93
C PHE A 409 3.30 -18.52 11.07
N ALA A 410 3.26 -19.35 10.04
CA ALA A 410 2.51 -20.61 10.04
C ALA A 410 2.97 -21.62 11.10
N GLN A 411 4.20 -21.49 11.57
CA GLN A 411 4.79 -22.37 12.59
C GLN A 411 4.70 -21.81 14.00
N VAL A 412 4.06 -20.67 14.21
CA VAL A 412 3.81 -20.12 15.55
C VAL A 412 2.78 -20.98 16.27
N GLU A 413 3.09 -21.36 17.50
CA GLU A 413 2.22 -22.13 18.38
C GLU A 413 2.02 -21.41 19.72
N LEU A 414 0.78 -21.38 20.20
CA LEU A 414 0.41 -20.89 21.51
C LEU A 414 -0.05 -22.05 22.38
N LYS A 415 0.69 -22.32 23.46
CA LYS A 415 0.37 -23.36 24.45
C LYS A 415 -0.07 -22.72 25.77
N THR A 416 -1.01 -23.36 26.46
CA THR A 416 -1.37 -22.94 27.82
C THR A 416 -0.16 -23.00 28.73
N ASP A 417 0.16 -21.89 29.40
CA ASP A 417 1.17 -21.85 30.43
C ASP A 417 0.61 -22.40 31.74
N PRO A 418 1.26 -23.37 32.39
CA PRO A 418 0.87 -23.85 33.72
C PRO A 418 0.76 -22.73 34.78
N ALA A 419 1.50 -21.64 34.63
CA ALA A 419 1.40 -20.47 35.50
C ALA A 419 0.03 -19.77 35.43
N SER A 420 -0.82 -20.06 34.43
CA SER A 420 -2.23 -19.63 34.40
C SER A 420 -3.02 -20.22 35.56
N ALA A 421 -2.65 -21.35 36.11
CA ALA A 421 -3.32 -22.03 37.23
C ALA A 421 -4.86 -22.16 37.03
N GLY A 422 -5.28 -22.46 35.79
CA GLY A 422 -6.69 -22.55 35.38
C GLY A 422 -7.41 -21.20 35.17
N LYS A 423 -6.75 -20.07 35.40
CA LYS A 423 -7.32 -18.74 35.14
C LYS A 423 -7.45 -18.49 33.65
N THR A 424 -8.57 -17.92 33.24
CA THR A 424 -8.86 -17.54 31.85
C THR A 424 -9.28 -16.09 31.75
N ILE A 425 -9.14 -15.53 30.54
CA ILE A 425 -9.52 -14.15 30.20
C ILE A 425 -10.23 -14.11 28.85
N GLY A 426 -10.94 -13.01 28.60
CA GLY A 426 -11.72 -12.84 27.39
C GLY A 426 -12.89 -13.82 27.33
N GLY A 427 -13.32 -14.10 26.12
CA GLY A 427 -14.47 -14.96 25.84
C GLY A 427 -15.73 -14.17 25.54
N THR A 428 -16.42 -14.59 24.51
CA THR A 428 -17.74 -14.08 24.07
C THR A 428 -18.64 -15.28 23.78
N ALA A 429 -19.89 -15.05 23.43
CA ALA A 429 -20.78 -16.12 22.97
C ALA A 429 -20.28 -16.87 21.72
N VAL A 430 -19.40 -16.20 20.93
CA VAL A 430 -18.83 -16.75 19.68
C VAL A 430 -17.40 -17.23 19.87
N GLU A 431 -16.62 -16.56 20.73
CA GLU A 431 -15.19 -16.86 20.97
C GLU A 431 -14.97 -17.30 22.41
N GLY A 432 -14.39 -18.49 22.61
CA GLY A 432 -14.07 -19.03 23.92
C GLY A 432 -13.00 -18.23 24.67
N ALA A 433 -13.02 -18.32 26.00
CA ALA A 433 -12.00 -17.74 26.87
C ALA A 433 -10.61 -18.35 26.58
N LYS A 434 -9.56 -17.56 26.74
CA LYS A 434 -8.16 -17.99 26.54
C LYS A 434 -7.45 -18.09 27.92
N PRO A 435 -6.39 -18.91 28.03
CA PRO A 435 -5.58 -18.95 29.24
C PRO A 435 -5.05 -17.57 29.61
N LEU A 436 -4.88 -17.29 30.92
CA LEU A 436 -4.30 -16.01 31.36
C LEU A 436 -2.89 -15.82 30.82
N TYR A 437 -2.06 -16.87 30.85
CA TYR A 437 -0.74 -16.90 30.27
C TYR A 437 -0.61 -17.99 29.22
N GLU A 438 0.12 -17.73 28.16
CA GLU A 438 0.40 -18.67 27.08
C GLU A 438 1.89 -18.64 26.73
N ILE A 439 2.41 -19.79 26.34
CA ILE A 439 3.78 -19.97 25.87
C ILE A 439 3.79 -19.88 24.36
N VAL A 440 4.55 -18.95 23.82
CA VAL A 440 4.82 -18.82 22.37
C VAL A 440 6.00 -19.71 22.02
N ALA A 441 5.84 -20.56 21.04
CA ALA A 441 6.90 -21.44 20.52
C ALA A 441 6.80 -21.58 19.00
N ASP A 442 7.88 -22.03 18.38
CA ASP A 442 7.89 -22.44 16.97
C ASP A 442 7.74 -23.96 16.85
N LYS A 443 6.80 -24.41 16.02
CA LYS A 443 6.65 -25.82 15.60
C LYS A 443 7.66 -26.16 14.51
N THR A 444 7.95 -27.46 14.37
CA THR A 444 8.76 -27.97 13.26
C THR A 444 7.97 -28.19 11.98
N ALA A 445 6.62 -28.16 12.06
CA ALA A 445 5.70 -28.33 10.93
C ALA A 445 4.52 -27.36 11.06
N GLY A 446 3.93 -27.04 9.94
CA GLY A 446 2.80 -26.12 9.81
C GLY A 446 3.01 -25.26 8.58
N GLU A 447 2.06 -25.32 7.67
CA GLU A 447 2.12 -24.58 6.41
C GLU A 447 0.84 -23.77 6.24
N MET A 448 0.97 -22.62 5.56
CA MET A 448 -0.18 -21.91 5.02
C MET A 448 -0.64 -22.60 3.74
N ASN A 449 -1.95 -22.72 3.56
CA ASN A 449 -2.51 -23.12 2.28
C ASN A 449 -3.03 -21.88 1.55
N HIS A 450 -2.68 -21.77 0.28
CA HIS A 450 -3.17 -20.70 -0.57
C HIS A 450 -4.68 -20.85 -0.82
N LEU A 451 -5.47 -19.80 -0.56
CA LEU A 451 -6.94 -19.88 -0.62
C LEU A 451 -7.47 -20.34 -2.00
N ARG A 452 -6.83 -19.93 -3.09
CA ARG A 452 -7.26 -20.25 -4.46
C ARG A 452 -6.87 -21.66 -4.89
N THR A 453 -5.64 -22.09 -4.59
CA THR A 453 -5.09 -23.35 -5.07
C THR A 453 -5.19 -24.48 -4.06
N ASN A 454 -5.45 -24.16 -2.80
CA ASN A 454 -5.38 -25.05 -1.64
C ASN A 454 -4.03 -25.79 -1.48
N ALA A 455 -3.00 -25.32 -2.18
CA ALA A 455 -1.65 -25.87 -2.09
C ALA A 455 -0.89 -25.20 -0.93
N PRO A 456 0.02 -25.95 -0.27
CA PRO A 456 0.90 -25.36 0.75
C PRO A 456 1.84 -24.32 0.11
N VAL A 457 2.08 -23.22 0.83
CA VAL A 457 2.88 -22.09 0.38
C VAL A 457 4.15 -21.98 1.22
N ALA A 458 5.30 -21.97 0.56
CA ALA A 458 6.59 -21.72 1.22
C ALA A 458 6.74 -20.24 1.60
N PRO A 459 7.44 -19.92 2.71
CA PRO A 459 7.69 -18.53 3.08
C PRO A 459 8.58 -17.82 2.06
N GLN A 460 8.15 -16.63 1.63
CA GLN A 460 8.92 -15.74 0.78
C GLN A 460 8.63 -14.30 1.17
N ALA A 461 9.67 -13.45 1.21
CA ALA A 461 9.51 -12.02 1.44
C ALA A 461 8.85 -11.36 0.22
N PRO A 462 7.95 -10.38 0.41
CA PRO A 462 7.18 -9.78 -0.67
C PRO A 462 8.02 -8.90 -1.61
N PHE A 463 9.23 -8.51 -1.18
CA PHE A 463 10.22 -7.76 -1.95
C PHE A 463 11.62 -8.04 -1.37
N ASP A 464 12.67 -7.74 -2.10
CA ASP A 464 14.08 -7.87 -1.69
C ASP A 464 14.36 -9.20 -0.94
N ALA A 465 13.90 -10.31 -1.52
CA ALA A 465 13.96 -11.65 -0.90
C ALA A 465 15.40 -12.16 -0.68
N ASP A 466 16.37 -11.57 -1.32
CA ASP A 466 17.81 -11.80 -1.13
C ASP A 466 18.32 -11.27 0.23
N LEU A 467 17.62 -10.32 0.85
CA LEU A 467 17.91 -9.87 2.22
C LEU A 467 17.51 -10.90 3.29
N VAL A 468 16.77 -11.94 2.94
CA VAL A 468 16.34 -12.98 3.89
C VAL A 468 17.51 -13.88 4.28
N THR A 469 17.84 -13.89 5.56
CA THR A 469 18.89 -14.77 6.13
C THR A 469 18.35 -16.19 6.31
N LYS A 470 18.50 -17.05 5.31
CA LYS A 470 18.00 -18.45 5.31
C LYS A 470 18.60 -19.35 6.41
N THR A 471 19.71 -18.93 7.03
CA THR A 471 20.40 -19.65 8.11
C THR A 471 19.82 -19.32 9.50
N ALA A 472 18.88 -18.40 9.63
CA ALA A 472 18.23 -18.10 10.90
C ALA A 472 17.43 -19.33 11.40
N PRO A 473 17.41 -19.59 12.73
CA PRO A 473 16.85 -20.82 13.31
C PRO A 473 15.36 -21.03 13.07
N SER A 474 14.59 -19.96 12.99
CA SER A 474 13.13 -20.03 12.78
C SER A 474 12.66 -19.12 11.65
N ARG A 475 11.47 -19.42 11.12
CA ARG A 475 10.83 -18.57 10.09
C ARG A 475 10.59 -17.15 10.58
N ARG A 476 10.21 -16.96 11.85
CA ARG A 476 10.02 -15.62 12.45
C ARG A 476 11.33 -14.84 12.52
N GLU A 477 12.45 -15.50 12.84
CA GLU A 477 13.76 -14.83 12.82
C GLU A 477 14.21 -14.48 11.41
N GLN A 478 13.92 -15.34 10.41
CA GLN A 478 14.16 -15.02 9.00
C GLN A 478 13.38 -13.75 8.59
N PHE A 479 12.09 -13.72 8.93
CA PHE A 479 11.24 -12.56 8.65
C PHE A 479 11.71 -11.31 9.40
N ALA A 480 12.00 -11.41 10.68
CA ALA A 480 12.45 -10.28 11.50
C ALA A 480 13.77 -9.69 11.00
N THR A 481 14.73 -10.54 10.61
CA THR A 481 16.02 -10.11 10.06
C THR A 481 15.84 -9.38 8.73
N TRP A 482 14.99 -9.89 7.84
CA TRP A 482 14.63 -9.22 6.59
C TRP A 482 13.91 -7.89 6.85
N MET A 483 12.90 -7.90 7.73
CA MET A 483 12.09 -6.73 8.03
C MET A 483 12.92 -5.58 8.58
N THR A 484 13.84 -5.87 9.50
CA THR A 484 14.66 -4.86 10.19
C THR A 484 16.03 -4.61 9.51
N SER A 485 16.22 -5.11 8.29
CA SER A 485 17.42 -4.84 7.51
C SER A 485 17.58 -3.33 7.24
N PRO A 486 18.79 -2.78 7.34
CA PRO A 486 19.06 -1.38 6.95
C PRO A 486 18.70 -1.07 5.49
N ASP A 487 18.67 -2.11 4.65
CA ASP A 487 18.35 -2.00 3.22
C ASP A 487 16.84 -2.14 2.94
N ASN A 488 16.00 -2.30 3.98
CA ASN A 488 14.56 -2.38 3.84
C ASN A 488 13.93 -0.98 3.96
N ASP A 489 13.71 -0.35 2.82
CA ASP A 489 13.13 1.00 2.75
C ASP A 489 11.74 1.11 3.38
N TYR A 490 10.92 0.04 3.29
CA TYR A 490 9.57 0.05 3.88
C TYR A 490 9.60 0.12 5.41
N PHE A 491 10.55 -0.56 6.03
CA PHE A 491 10.73 -0.49 7.48
C PHE A 491 11.15 0.92 7.92
N ALA A 492 12.11 1.51 7.22
CA ALA A 492 12.53 2.89 7.49
C ALA A 492 11.39 3.92 7.28
N MET A 493 10.58 3.74 6.22
CA MET A 493 9.44 4.63 5.92
C MET A 493 8.25 4.45 6.88
N SER A 494 8.15 3.33 7.61
CA SER A 494 7.06 3.09 8.55
C SER A 494 7.21 3.89 9.85
N TYR A 495 8.43 4.29 10.18
CA TYR A 495 8.76 5.09 11.37
C TYR A 495 8.47 6.57 11.11
#